data_f70c8fe2fc31c415a68600b8b8c70313
#
_entry.id   f70c8fe2fc31c415a68600b8b8c70313
#
_cell.length_a   1.000
_cell.length_b   1.000
_cell.length_c   1.000
_cell.angle_alpha   90.00
_cell.angle_beta   90.00
_cell.angle_gamma   90.00
#
_symmetry.space_group_name_H-M   'P 1'
#
loop_
_entity.id
_entity.type
_entity.pdbx_description
1 polymer ?
#
loop_
_entity_poly.entity_id
_entity_poly.type
_entity_poly.pdbx_seq_one_letter_code
_entity_poly.pdbx_strand_id
1 'polypeptide(L)'
;MPEKMTFHDYMRQYHEDHQHPINKACHMIGIPMIVASLPVIPVAPPVGLGMFGTGWTFQFIGHAFEGKKPSFTRDLKYLAIGPVWIAVEWIELLTKKRVYTVRETPKPVHANGTNGTHAAAQPA
;
A
#
# COMPACT_ATOMS: atom_id res chain seq x y z
N MET A 1 -13.53 3.83 -22.31
CA MET A 1 -13.58 4.36 -20.94
C MET A 1 -12.88 3.41 -20.01
N PRO A 2 -11.92 3.91 -19.23
CA PRO A 2 -11.32 3.04 -18.24
C PRO A 2 -12.36 2.64 -17.20
N GLU A 3 -12.37 1.37 -16.88
CA GLU A 3 -13.22 0.86 -15.82
C GLU A 3 -12.84 1.50 -14.50
N LYS A 4 -13.87 1.77 -13.68
CA LYS A 4 -13.62 2.25 -12.33
C LYS A 4 -12.92 1.15 -11.53
N MET A 5 -11.85 1.52 -10.86
CA MET A 5 -11.15 0.59 -9.98
C MET A 5 -12.00 0.28 -8.76
N THR A 6 -12.12 -0.99 -8.45
CA THR A 6 -12.79 -1.43 -7.24
C THR A 6 -11.83 -1.33 -6.04
N PHE A 7 -12.39 -1.46 -4.83
CA PHE A 7 -11.55 -1.53 -3.63
C PHE A 7 -10.47 -2.61 -3.76
N HIS A 8 -10.83 -3.76 -4.29
CA HIS A 8 -9.89 -4.86 -4.49
C HIS A 8 -8.78 -4.48 -5.47
N ASP A 9 -9.12 -3.74 -6.53
CA ASP A 9 -8.12 -3.27 -7.50
C ASP A 9 -7.12 -2.32 -6.86
N TYR A 10 -7.61 -1.41 -6.01
CA TYR A 10 -6.74 -0.51 -5.27
C TYR A 10 -5.80 -1.26 -4.33
N MET A 11 -6.33 -2.25 -3.61
CA MET A 11 -5.51 -3.06 -2.71
C MET A 11 -4.43 -3.82 -3.47
N ARG A 12 -4.79 -4.40 -4.60
CA ARG A 12 -3.83 -5.12 -5.42
C ARG A 12 -2.75 -4.20 -5.97
N GLN A 13 -3.15 -3.04 -6.49
CA GLN A 13 -2.19 -2.08 -7.03
C GLN A 13 -1.25 -1.58 -5.93
N TYR A 14 -1.80 -1.30 -4.76
CA TYR A 14 -0.98 -0.90 -3.61
C TYR A 14 0.03 -1.98 -3.26
N HIS A 15 -0.41 -3.23 -3.22
CA HIS A 15 0.49 -4.34 -2.95
C HIS A 15 1.60 -4.44 -4.00
N GLU A 16 1.26 -4.26 -5.27
CA GLU A 16 2.25 -4.28 -6.36
C GLU A 16 3.26 -3.14 -6.25
N ASP A 17 2.83 -1.99 -5.76
CA ASP A 17 3.71 -0.84 -5.58
C ASP A 17 4.63 -0.98 -4.37
N HIS A 18 4.41 -1.98 -3.53
CA HIS A 18 5.15 -2.18 -2.28
C HIS A 18 5.75 -3.58 -2.20
N GLN A 19 6.50 -3.95 -3.23
CA GLN A 19 7.13 -5.27 -3.31
C GLN A 19 8.49 -5.34 -2.63
N HIS A 20 9.20 -4.21 -2.54
CA HIS A 20 10.52 -4.20 -1.93
C HIS A 20 10.38 -4.38 -0.41
N PRO A 21 11.14 -5.31 0.19
CA PRO A 21 11.00 -5.57 1.64
C PRO A 21 11.25 -4.35 2.50
N ILE A 22 12.21 -3.51 2.12
CA ILE A 22 12.51 -2.29 2.88
C ILE A 22 11.36 -1.29 2.78
N ASN A 23 10.78 -1.13 1.58
CA ASN A 23 9.63 -0.27 1.39
C ASN A 23 8.44 -0.76 2.23
N LYS A 24 8.18 -2.06 2.20
CA LYS A 24 7.10 -2.66 2.98
C LYS A 24 7.32 -2.44 4.48
N ALA A 25 8.55 -2.66 4.96
CA ALA A 25 8.87 -2.46 6.37
C ALA A 25 8.70 -1.00 6.77
N CYS A 26 9.16 -0.06 5.93
CA CYS A 26 8.99 1.36 6.19
C CYS A 26 7.53 1.76 6.29
N HIS A 27 6.68 1.17 5.45
CA HIS A 27 5.24 1.44 5.48
C HIS A 27 4.58 0.80 6.70
N MET A 28 4.99 -0.40 7.09
CA MET A 28 4.44 -1.07 8.27
C MET A 28 4.73 -0.31 9.56
N ILE A 29 5.81 0.45 9.60
CA ILE A 29 6.15 1.30 10.74
C ILE A 29 5.58 2.71 10.55
N GLY A 30 5.78 3.29 9.39
CA GLY A 30 5.44 4.69 9.14
C GLY A 30 3.95 4.98 9.10
N ILE A 31 3.16 4.12 8.47
CA ILE A 31 1.72 4.37 8.37
C ILE A 31 1.02 4.32 9.73
N PRO A 32 1.26 3.32 10.60
CA PRO A 32 0.70 3.38 11.94
C PRO A 32 1.12 4.63 12.71
N MET A 33 2.37 5.07 12.52
CA MET A 33 2.86 6.29 13.17
C MET A 33 2.13 7.53 12.67
N ILE A 34 1.91 7.64 11.36
CA ILE A 34 1.14 8.75 10.78
C ILE A 34 -0.28 8.76 11.33
N VAL A 35 -0.95 7.61 11.31
CA VAL A 35 -2.32 7.50 11.78
C VAL A 35 -2.41 7.84 13.27
N ALA A 36 -1.51 7.30 14.08
CA ALA A 36 -1.48 7.55 15.53
C ALA A 36 -1.15 9.02 15.84
N SER A 37 -0.42 9.71 14.98
CA SER A 37 -0.08 11.11 15.19
C SER A 37 -1.30 12.02 15.15
N LEU A 38 -2.32 11.66 14.39
CA LEU A 38 -3.48 12.53 14.16
C LEU A 38 -4.21 12.91 15.45
N PRO A 39 -4.54 11.98 16.37
CA PRO A 39 -5.12 12.38 17.65
C PRO A 39 -4.12 13.01 18.61
N VAL A 40 -2.83 12.78 18.42
CA VAL A 40 -1.79 13.34 19.30
C VAL A 40 -1.53 14.82 18.98
N ILE A 41 -1.63 15.21 17.71
CA ILE A 41 -1.35 16.58 17.30
C ILE A 41 -2.15 17.63 18.11
N PRO A 42 -3.49 17.50 18.27
CA PRO A 42 -4.23 18.50 19.04
C PRO A 42 -3.92 18.48 20.54
N VAL A 43 -3.48 17.36 21.09
CA VAL A 43 -3.21 17.23 22.53
C VAL A 43 -1.78 17.60 22.85
N ALA A 44 -0.84 17.20 22.05
CA ALA A 44 0.59 17.44 22.24
C ALA A 44 1.24 17.74 20.89
N PRO A 45 1.06 18.96 20.34
CA PRO A 45 1.48 19.29 18.98
C PRO A 45 2.93 18.93 18.65
N PRO A 46 3.93 19.25 19.52
CA PRO A 46 5.31 18.88 19.18
C PRO A 46 5.52 17.38 19.00
N VAL A 47 4.88 16.58 19.85
CA VAL A 47 5.00 15.12 19.78
C VAL A 47 4.26 14.59 18.54
N GLY A 48 3.05 15.05 18.34
CA GLY A 48 2.24 14.61 17.19
C GLY A 48 2.86 14.99 15.85
N LEU A 49 3.36 16.22 15.74
CA LEU A 49 4.04 16.66 14.51
C LEU A 49 5.33 15.88 14.27
N GLY A 50 6.09 15.57 15.33
CA GLY A 50 7.27 14.72 15.21
C GLY A 50 6.93 13.33 14.72
N MET A 51 5.88 12.73 15.25
CA MET A 51 5.40 11.42 14.80
C MET A 51 4.97 11.46 13.33
N PHE A 52 4.21 12.50 12.97
CA PHE A 52 3.71 12.68 11.61
C PHE A 52 4.87 12.79 10.61
N GLY A 53 5.81 13.69 10.90
CA GLY A 53 6.97 13.90 10.02
C GLY A 53 7.84 12.66 9.91
N THR A 54 8.08 11.97 11.04
CA THR A 54 8.88 10.75 11.05
C THR A 54 8.20 9.64 10.23
N GLY A 55 6.90 9.48 10.40
CA GLY A 55 6.15 8.49 9.63
C GLY A 55 6.22 8.74 8.14
N TRP A 56 6.05 9.99 7.72
CA TRP A 56 6.18 10.34 6.30
C TRP A 56 7.61 10.15 5.79
N THR A 57 8.62 10.42 6.61
CA THR A 57 10.00 10.16 6.24
C THR A 57 10.21 8.67 5.90
N PHE A 58 9.66 7.78 6.72
CA PHE A 58 9.71 6.35 6.42
C PHE A 58 9.06 6.02 5.06
N GLN A 59 7.92 6.66 4.74
CA GLN A 59 7.27 6.42 3.47
C GLN A 59 8.19 6.77 2.29
N PHE A 60 8.78 7.95 2.33
CA PHE A 60 9.63 8.40 1.23
C PHE A 60 10.92 7.59 1.13
N ILE A 61 11.51 7.20 2.25
CA ILE A 61 12.68 6.32 2.23
C ILE A 61 12.32 4.98 1.57
N GLY A 62 11.18 4.41 1.96
CA GLY A 62 10.72 3.15 1.39
C GLY A 62 10.52 3.23 -0.11
N HIS A 63 9.89 4.29 -0.59
CA HIS A 63 9.67 4.46 -2.03
C HIS A 63 10.97 4.71 -2.79
N ALA A 64 11.96 5.33 -2.15
CA ALA A 64 13.28 5.48 -2.77
C ALA A 64 13.93 4.12 -3.01
N PHE A 65 13.79 3.18 -2.08
CA PHE A 65 14.30 1.81 -2.27
C PHE A 65 13.50 1.05 -3.33
N GLU A 66 12.20 1.27 -3.39
CA GLU A 66 11.35 0.61 -4.39
C GLU A 66 11.63 1.13 -5.80
N GLY A 67 12.10 2.36 -5.92
CA GLY A 67 12.31 3.00 -7.21
C GLY A 67 11.02 3.50 -7.85
N LYS A 68 9.94 3.59 -7.08
CA LYS A 68 8.63 4.03 -7.57
C LYS A 68 8.11 5.19 -6.74
N LYS A 69 7.33 6.04 -7.37
CA LYS A 69 6.66 7.12 -6.65
C LYS A 69 5.54 6.57 -5.77
N PRO A 70 5.20 7.27 -4.67
CA PRO A 70 4.06 6.86 -3.85
C PRO A 70 2.78 6.77 -4.67
N SER A 71 1.95 5.77 -4.36
CA SER A 71 0.71 5.54 -5.09
C SER A 71 -0.24 6.73 -5.07
N PHE A 72 -0.29 7.46 -3.95
CA PHE A 72 -1.19 8.61 -3.83
C PHE A 72 -0.86 9.75 -4.81
N THR A 73 0.32 9.75 -5.43
CA THR A 73 0.63 10.75 -6.46
C THR A 73 -0.20 10.53 -7.72
N ARG A 74 -0.69 9.33 -7.91
CA ARG A 74 -1.56 8.99 -9.04
C ARG A 74 -3.05 9.14 -8.70
N ASP A 75 -3.42 8.80 -7.46
CA ASP A 75 -4.79 8.86 -7.00
C ASP A 75 -4.78 9.00 -5.48
N LEU A 76 -5.37 10.09 -5.00
CA LEU A 76 -5.39 10.40 -3.57
C LEU A 76 -6.13 9.34 -2.74
N LYS A 77 -6.96 8.51 -3.36
CA LYS A 77 -7.64 7.43 -2.66
C LYS A 77 -6.66 6.45 -2.03
N TYR A 78 -5.45 6.36 -2.55
CA TYR A 78 -4.42 5.51 -1.95
C TYR A 78 -4.00 5.97 -0.55
N LEU A 79 -4.26 7.22 -0.19
CA LEU A 79 -4.04 7.67 1.19
C LEU A 79 -4.96 6.95 2.18
N ALA A 80 -6.16 6.57 1.74
CA ALA A 80 -7.07 5.77 2.56
C ALA A 80 -6.77 4.27 2.43
N ILE A 81 -6.34 3.84 1.27
CA ILE A 81 -6.02 2.42 1.03
C ILE A 81 -4.80 1.99 1.83
N GLY A 82 -3.80 2.86 1.97
CA GLY A 82 -2.58 2.54 2.70
C GLY A 82 -2.82 2.03 4.12
N PRO A 83 -3.55 2.78 4.96
CA PRO A 83 -3.84 2.30 6.31
C PRO A 83 -4.59 0.97 6.34
N VAL A 84 -5.53 0.75 5.42
CA VAL A 84 -6.26 -0.52 5.34
C VAL A 84 -5.33 -1.66 4.97
N TRP A 85 -4.49 -1.46 3.96
CA TRP A 85 -3.51 -2.46 3.54
C TRP A 85 -2.55 -2.82 4.67
N ILE A 86 -2.06 -1.81 5.40
CA ILE A 86 -1.15 -2.02 6.52
C ILE A 86 -1.85 -2.75 7.67
N ALA A 87 -3.12 -2.42 7.95
CA ALA A 87 -3.88 -3.12 8.97
C ALA A 87 -3.99 -4.61 8.63
N VAL A 88 -4.28 -4.93 7.37
CA VAL A 88 -4.34 -6.31 6.91
C VAL A 88 -2.99 -7.00 7.08
N GLU A 89 -1.91 -6.33 6.67
CA GLU A 89 -0.56 -6.89 6.80
C GLU A 89 -0.19 -7.19 8.26
N TRP A 90 -0.51 -6.26 9.17
CA TRP A 90 -0.23 -6.47 10.59
C TRP A 90 -1.07 -7.61 11.18
N ILE A 91 -2.36 -7.67 10.82
CA ILE A 91 -3.23 -8.74 11.31
C ILE A 91 -2.71 -10.09 10.81
N GLU A 92 -2.36 -10.19 9.55
CA GLU A 92 -1.84 -11.44 8.99
C GLU A 92 -0.51 -11.82 9.63
N LEU A 93 0.36 -10.85 9.91
CA LEU A 93 1.64 -11.11 10.55
C LEU A 93 1.47 -11.62 11.98
N LEU A 94 0.57 -11.01 12.75
CA LEU A 94 0.37 -11.35 14.16
C LEU A 94 -0.41 -12.65 14.34
N THR A 95 -1.40 -12.91 13.48
CA THR A 95 -2.24 -14.10 13.59
C THR A 95 -1.71 -15.27 12.78
N LYS A 96 -0.79 -14.99 11.85
CA LYS A 96 -0.26 -15.97 10.89
C LYS A 96 -1.36 -16.60 10.03
N LYS A 97 -2.49 -15.91 9.90
CA LYS A 97 -3.61 -16.32 9.07
C LYS A 97 -3.82 -15.30 7.97
N ARG A 98 -4.16 -15.78 6.79
CA ARG A 98 -4.43 -14.90 5.67
C ARG A 98 -5.84 -14.35 5.78
N VAL A 99 -5.93 -13.04 5.97
CA VAL A 99 -7.20 -12.33 6.13
C VAL A 99 -7.71 -11.79 4.80
N TYR A 100 -6.79 -11.32 3.96
CA TYR A 100 -7.15 -10.75 2.66
C TYR A 100 -6.15 -11.21 1.61
N THR A 101 -6.65 -11.86 0.56
CA THR A 101 -5.80 -12.47 -0.45
C THR A 101 -5.78 -11.61 -1.70
N VAL A 102 -4.79 -10.74 -1.80
CA VAL A 102 -4.61 -9.89 -2.97
C VAL A 102 -3.93 -10.65 -4.10
N ARG A 103 -3.02 -11.56 -3.74
CA ARG A 103 -2.15 -12.22 -4.71
C ARG A 103 -2.85 -13.22 -5.59
N GLU A 104 -3.92 -13.83 -5.09
CA GLU A 104 -4.60 -14.92 -5.79
C GLU A 104 -5.66 -14.47 -6.76
N THR A 105 -6.00 -13.18 -6.75
CA THR A 105 -6.99 -12.68 -7.69
C THR A 105 -6.31 -12.29 -8.99
N PRO A 106 -6.80 -12.83 -10.09
CA PRO A 106 -6.22 -12.48 -11.39
C PRO A 106 -6.39 -10.99 -11.64
N LYS A 107 -5.36 -10.42 -12.20
CA LYS A 107 -5.44 -9.03 -12.63
C LYS A 107 -6.51 -8.92 -13.72
N PRO A 108 -7.39 -7.93 -13.68
CA PRO A 108 -8.36 -7.75 -14.75
C PRO A 108 -7.62 -7.67 -16.08
N VAL A 109 -8.15 -8.39 -17.06
CA VAL A 109 -7.58 -8.33 -18.40
C VAL A 109 -7.96 -6.98 -18.98
N HIS A 110 -7.00 -6.09 -19.01
CA HIS A 110 -7.23 -4.81 -19.64
C HIS A 110 -7.17 -4.95 -21.15
N ALA A 111 -7.79 -3.99 -21.80
CA ALA A 111 -7.96 -4.01 -23.24
C ALA A 111 -6.66 -4.02 -24.03
N ASN A 112 -5.53 -3.75 -23.43
CA ASN A 112 -4.30 -3.89 -24.18
C ASN A 112 -3.95 -5.38 -24.25
N GLY A 113 -4.18 -5.98 -25.37
CA GLY A 113 -4.08 -7.42 -25.52
C GLY A 113 -2.72 -8.05 -25.28
N THR A 114 -1.69 -7.25 -25.13
CA THR A 114 -0.34 -7.78 -24.94
C THR A 114 -0.19 -8.58 -23.65
N ASN A 115 -0.92 -8.21 -22.62
CA ASN A 115 -0.82 -8.91 -21.36
C ASN A 115 -1.53 -10.26 -21.37
N GLY A 116 -2.52 -10.40 -22.23
CA GLY A 116 -3.22 -11.67 -22.36
C GLY A 116 -2.30 -12.78 -22.86
N THR A 117 -1.40 -12.44 -23.75
CA THR A 117 -0.46 -13.42 -24.29
C THR A 117 0.45 -13.99 -23.21
N HIS A 118 0.95 -13.13 -22.35
CA HIS A 118 1.82 -13.59 -21.27
C HIS A 118 1.07 -14.45 -20.26
N ALA A 119 -0.16 -14.08 -19.95
CA ALA A 119 -0.95 -14.86 -19.02
C ALA A 119 -1.22 -16.26 -19.56
N ALA A 120 -1.47 -16.36 -20.85
CA ALA A 120 -1.71 -17.67 -21.49
C ALA A 120 -0.46 -18.54 -21.51
N ALA A 121 0.69 -17.93 -21.54
CA ALA A 121 1.96 -18.66 -21.57
C ALA A 121 2.41 -19.17 -20.21
N GLN A 122 1.70 -18.82 -19.15
CA GLN A 122 2.06 -19.22 -17.79
C GLN A 122 1.29 -20.48 -17.41
N PRO A 123 1.91 -21.64 -17.48
CA PRO A 123 1.27 -22.83 -16.92
C PRO A 123 1.14 -22.65 -15.42
N ALA A 124 0.10 -23.20 -14.90
CA ALA A 124 -0.18 -23.12 -13.48
C ALA A 124 0.96 -23.68 -12.62
#